data_507879d77f3e0b5752f38c5ea3fe7c6e
#
_entry.id   507879d77f3e0b5752f38c5ea3fe7c6e
#
_cell.length_a   1.000
_cell.length_b   1.000
_cell.length_c   1.000
_cell.angle_alpha   90.00
_cell.angle_beta   90.00
_cell.angle_gamma   90.00
#
_symmetry.space_group_name_H-M   'P 1'
#
loop_
_entity.id
_entity.type
_entity.pdbx_description
1 polymer ?
#
loop_
_entity_poly.entity_id
_entity_poly.type
_entity_poly.pdbx_seq_one_letter_code
_entity_poly.pdbx_strand_id
1 'polypeptide(L)'
;FIGGVSVARNPILEEKKENGEKTHHLMLLDCNNQYGDAMMKHLPTGGFEWDPEAVNMTTAEILNLNDRDSTARLFEVDLEYPEELHDLHDQYPLAPEHYQIKEKELSDFQRGMAVRYGIKMNNTTKLCLTLHGKVKYKLHQKNLRQYLKHGMLLKKIHRVLRFKQEPWIREYIECNTMLRQSAKTKHDQ
;
A
#
# COMPACT_ATOMS: atom_id res chain seq x y z
N PHE A 1 1.20 -0.18 11.83
CA PHE A 1 0.98 0.39 10.49
C PHE A 1 2.23 0.17 9.64
N ILE A 2 2.03 -0.21 8.38
CA ILE A 2 3.10 -0.41 7.40
C ILE A 2 3.20 0.88 6.59
N GLY A 3 4.41 1.44 6.50
CA GLY A 3 4.68 2.62 5.70
C GLY A 3 4.63 2.36 4.19
N GLY A 4 4.80 3.41 3.41
CA GLY A 4 4.89 3.30 1.96
C GLY A 4 6.17 2.57 1.52
N VAL A 5 6.09 1.90 0.37
CA VAL A 5 7.23 1.27 -0.29
C VAL A 5 7.52 2.03 -1.57
N SER A 6 8.81 2.35 -1.79
CA SER A 6 9.29 2.94 -3.04
C SER A 6 10.30 1.99 -3.69
N VAL A 7 10.07 1.63 -4.92
CA VAL A 7 10.87 0.66 -5.66
C VAL A 7 11.22 1.17 -7.05
N ALA A 8 12.49 1.08 -7.42
CA ALA A 8 12.94 1.27 -8.80
C ALA A 8 12.96 -0.12 -9.49
N ARG A 9 12.09 -0.32 -10.46
CA ARG A 9 12.01 -1.60 -11.21
C ARG A 9 12.98 -1.64 -12.37
N ASN A 10 13.05 -0.55 -13.12
CA ASN A 10 13.97 -0.39 -14.24
C ASN A 10 14.90 0.78 -13.93
N PRO A 11 16.10 0.53 -13.40
CA PRO A 11 17.00 1.59 -12.98
C PRO A 11 17.55 2.43 -14.16
N ILE A 12 17.51 1.89 -15.37
CA ILE A 12 17.94 2.58 -16.59
C ILE A 12 16.84 2.46 -17.63
N LEU A 13 16.25 3.59 -18.01
CA LEU A 13 15.29 3.72 -19.10
C LEU A 13 15.83 4.74 -20.09
N GLU A 14 15.90 4.35 -21.34
CA GLU A 14 16.33 5.23 -22.44
C GLU A 14 15.22 5.37 -23.46
N GLU A 15 15.06 6.58 -24.01
CA GLU A 15 14.20 6.78 -25.17
C GLU A 15 14.81 6.02 -26.37
N LYS A 16 14.03 5.09 -26.92
CA LYS A 16 14.44 4.36 -28.13
C LYS A 16 14.03 5.14 -29.37
N LYS A 17 14.92 5.13 -30.36
CA LYS A 17 14.64 5.65 -31.70
C LYS A 17 14.74 4.52 -32.71
N GLU A 18 13.80 4.46 -33.61
CA GLU A 18 13.79 3.54 -34.74
C GLU A 18 13.58 4.37 -36.01
N ASN A 19 14.48 4.20 -37.00
CA ASN A 19 14.47 4.99 -38.24
C ASN A 19 14.45 6.52 -38.03
N GLY A 20 15.04 6.99 -36.92
CA GLY A 20 15.10 8.41 -36.57
C GLY A 20 13.87 8.93 -35.82
N GLU A 21 12.80 8.15 -35.71
CA GLU A 21 11.61 8.49 -34.95
C GLU A 21 11.68 7.92 -33.52
N LYS A 22 11.13 8.67 -32.55
CA LYS A 22 11.04 8.19 -31.16
C LYS A 22 9.92 7.18 -31.06
N THR A 23 10.26 5.94 -30.69
CA THR A 23 9.28 4.85 -30.46
C THR A 23 8.85 4.73 -29.00
N HIS A 24 9.64 5.30 -28.08
CA HIS A 24 9.37 5.27 -26.64
C HIS A 24 9.55 6.67 -26.06
N HIS A 25 8.64 7.04 -25.18
CA HIS A 25 8.67 8.32 -24.46
C HIS A 25 8.73 8.05 -22.95
N LEU A 26 9.58 8.81 -22.25
CA LEU A 26 9.60 8.82 -20.79
C LEU A 26 8.62 9.87 -20.30
N MET A 27 7.71 9.46 -19.42
CA MET A 27 6.73 10.34 -18.78
C MET A 27 6.91 10.26 -17.27
N LEU A 28 7.11 11.41 -16.64
CA LEU A 28 7.10 11.53 -15.19
C LEU A 28 5.69 11.97 -14.76
N LEU A 29 5.05 11.16 -13.94
CA LEU A 29 3.74 11.47 -13.34
C LEU A 29 3.90 11.60 -11.83
N ASP A 30 3.31 12.63 -11.26
CA ASP A 30 3.27 12.85 -9.82
C ASP A 30 1.86 13.27 -9.39
N CYS A 31 1.45 12.84 -8.20
CA CYS A 31 0.15 13.20 -7.62
C CYS A 31 0.29 14.48 -6.79
N ASN A 32 -0.29 15.56 -7.28
CA ASN A 32 -0.29 16.82 -6.54
C ASN A 32 -1.03 16.69 -5.21
N ASN A 33 -0.37 17.11 -4.12
CA ASN A 33 -0.94 17.15 -2.77
C ASN A 33 -1.56 15.81 -2.30
N GLN A 34 -0.91 14.69 -2.58
CA GLN A 34 -1.40 13.35 -2.22
C GLN A 34 -1.73 13.20 -0.73
N TYR A 35 -0.92 13.78 0.15
CA TYR A 35 -1.18 13.76 1.60
C TYR A 35 -2.42 14.59 1.97
N GLY A 36 -2.60 15.76 1.35
CA GLY A 36 -3.78 16.58 1.54
C GLY A 36 -5.06 15.85 1.10
N ASP A 37 -5.03 15.21 -0.06
CA ASP A 37 -6.16 14.38 -0.52
C ASP A 37 -6.47 13.25 0.46
N ALA A 38 -5.45 12.56 0.99
CA ALA A 38 -5.63 11.51 1.99
C ALA A 38 -6.24 12.06 3.30
N MET A 39 -5.80 13.23 3.75
CA MET A 39 -6.34 13.89 4.95
C MET A 39 -7.79 14.36 4.78
N MET A 40 -8.25 14.64 3.58
CA MET A 40 -9.65 15.01 3.29
C MET A 40 -10.62 13.83 3.32
N LYS A 41 -10.14 12.59 3.41
CA LYS A 41 -10.99 11.39 3.50
C LYS A 41 -11.54 11.21 4.92
N HIS A 42 -12.40 10.21 5.10
CA HIS A 42 -12.88 9.82 6.43
C HIS A 42 -11.71 9.28 7.25
N LEU A 43 -11.48 9.87 8.40
CA LEU A 43 -10.43 9.53 9.35
C LEU A 43 -11.04 9.18 10.71
N PRO A 44 -10.41 8.32 11.50
CA PRO A 44 -10.90 7.93 12.80
C PRO A 44 -11.11 9.14 13.73
N THR A 45 -12.27 9.19 14.40
CA THR A 45 -12.63 10.19 15.40
C THR A 45 -12.74 9.62 16.80
N GLY A 46 -12.76 8.28 16.95
CA GLY A 46 -12.84 7.61 18.25
C GLY A 46 -13.82 6.43 18.24
N GLY A 47 -14.30 6.05 19.42
CA GLY A 47 -15.24 4.92 19.55
C GLY A 47 -14.61 3.58 19.15
N PHE A 48 -13.34 3.38 19.51
CA PHE A 48 -12.62 2.15 19.21
C PHE A 48 -13.14 1.02 20.12
N GLU A 49 -13.68 -0.02 19.52
CA GLU A 49 -14.18 -1.20 20.22
C GLU A 49 -13.96 -2.47 19.40
N TRP A 50 -13.77 -3.57 20.09
CA TRP A 50 -13.70 -4.88 19.43
C TRP A 50 -15.07 -5.27 18.89
N ASP A 51 -15.10 -5.77 17.65
CA ASP A 51 -16.31 -6.22 16.95
C ASP A 51 -16.23 -7.75 16.78
N PRO A 52 -16.68 -8.52 17.80
CA PRO A 52 -16.57 -9.97 17.75
C PRO A 52 -17.50 -10.61 16.70
N GLU A 53 -18.57 -9.94 16.29
CA GLU A 53 -19.48 -10.45 15.27
C GLU A 53 -18.85 -10.37 13.88
N ALA A 54 -18.06 -9.34 13.65
CA ALA A 54 -17.40 -9.11 12.36
C ALA A 54 -16.30 -10.14 12.02
N VAL A 55 -15.91 -11.02 12.94
CA VAL A 55 -14.99 -12.13 12.65
C VAL A 55 -15.60 -13.18 11.73
N ASN A 56 -16.93 -13.20 11.63
CA ASN A 56 -17.68 -14.11 10.77
C ASN A 56 -18.06 -13.49 9.41
N MET A 57 -17.61 -12.27 9.12
CA MET A 57 -17.91 -11.61 7.86
C MET A 57 -17.36 -12.41 6.68
N THR A 58 -18.20 -12.54 5.67
CA THR A 58 -17.83 -13.13 4.38
C THR A 58 -17.05 -12.14 3.52
N THR A 59 -16.32 -12.66 2.52
CA THR A 59 -15.65 -11.82 1.50
C THR A 59 -16.64 -10.87 0.82
N ALA A 60 -17.87 -11.32 0.52
CA ALA A 60 -18.88 -10.49 -0.12
C ALA A 60 -19.30 -9.30 0.76
N GLU A 61 -19.52 -9.52 2.04
CA GLU A 61 -19.84 -8.46 3.00
C GLU A 61 -18.71 -7.45 3.14
N ILE A 62 -17.45 -7.92 3.19
CA ILE A 62 -16.28 -7.04 3.23
C ILE A 62 -16.19 -6.20 1.96
N LEU A 63 -16.40 -6.78 0.78
CA LEU A 63 -16.38 -6.08 -0.49
C LEU A 63 -17.46 -4.99 -0.60
N ASN A 64 -18.57 -5.16 0.09
CA ASN A 64 -19.69 -4.20 0.14
C ASN A 64 -19.53 -3.09 1.19
N LEU A 65 -18.49 -3.14 2.06
CA LEU A 65 -18.22 -2.05 3.00
C LEU A 65 -17.97 -0.74 2.25
N ASN A 66 -18.54 0.35 2.78
CA ASN A 66 -18.34 1.67 2.19
C ASN A 66 -17.33 2.48 3.03
N ASP A 67 -16.35 3.11 2.36
CA ASP A 67 -15.31 3.89 3.04
C ASP A 67 -15.81 5.28 3.51
N ARG A 68 -17.04 5.65 3.13
CA ARG A 68 -17.69 6.90 3.55
C ARG A 68 -18.71 6.73 4.66
N ASP A 69 -18.91 5.51 5.14
CA ASP A 69 -19.78 5.28 6.29
C ASP A 69 -19.18 5.93 7.55
N SER A 70 -20.03 6.29 8.51
CA SER A 70 -19.61 6.86 9.80
C SER A 70 -18.80 5.87 10.66
N THR A 71 -18.75 4.61 10.25
CA THR A 71 -18.03 3.53 10.95
C THR A 71 -17.12 2.79 9.99
N ALA A 72 -15.90 2.54 10.40
CA ALA A 72 -14.94 1.71 9.67
C ALA A 72 -14.30 0.65 10.57
N ARG A 73 -13.50 -0.23 9.95
CA ARG A 73 -12.91 -1.39 10.62
C ARG A 73 -11.43 -1.58 10.26
N LEU A 74 -10.67 -2.01 11.28
CA LEU A 74 -9.35 -2.60 11.10
C LEU A 74 -9.48 -4.11 11.31
N PHE A 75 -8.92 -4.86 10.39
CA PHE A 75 -8.96 -6.31 10.39
C PHE A 75 -7.59 -6.90 10.71
N GLU A 76 -7.57 -7.99 11.46
CA GLU A 76 -6.43 -8.89 11.58
C GLU A 76 -6.81 -10.21 10.90
N VAL A 77 -6.14 -10.52 9.78
CA VAL A 77 -6.55 -11.59 8.86
C VAL A 77 -5.38 -12.47 8.42
N ASP A 78 -5.72 -13.70 8.00
CA ASP A 78 -4.84 -14.51 7.17
C ASP A 78 -5.29 -14.40 5.73
N LEU A 79 -4.33 -14.07 4.83
CA LEU A 79 -4.54 -13.92 3.39
C LEU A 79 -3.67 -14.94 2.66
N GLU A 80 -4.25 -15.63 1.71
CA GLU A 80 -3.51 -16.43 0.74
C GLU A 80 -3.18 -15.56 -0.47
N TYR A 81 -1.97 -15.73 -0.99
CA TYR A 81 -1.52 -15.14 -2.24
C TYR A 81 -1.44 -16.26 -3.28
N PRO A 82 -2.47 -16.46 -4.13
CA PRO A 82 -2.49 -17.52 -5.13
C PRO A 82 -1.32 -17.43 -6.10
N GLU A 83 -0.76 -18.58 -6.50
CA GLU A 83 0.38 -18.64 -7.41
C GLU A 83 0.07 -18.06 -8.79
N GLU A 84 -1.19 -18.14 -9.23
CA GLU A 84 -1.66 -17.59 -10.51
C GLU A 84 -1.53 -16.06 -10.58
N LEU A 85 -1.43 -15.39 -9.42
CA LEU A 85 -1.25 -13.95 -9.35
C LEU A 85 0.21 -13.52 -9.32
N HIS A 86 1.16 -14.44 -9.14
CA HIS A 86 2.55 -14.10 -8.92
C HIS A 86 3.17 -13.36 -10.12
N ASP A 87 2.94 -13.86 -11.34
CA ASP A 87 3.44 -13.22 -12.55
C ASP A 87 2.75 -11.88 -12.83
N LEU A 88 1.45 -11.79 -12.50
CA LEU A 88 0.67 -10.57 -12.69
C LEU A 88 1.09 -9.47 -11.71
N HIS A 89 1.47 -9.85 -10.50
CA HIS A 89 1.79 -8.92 -9.41
C HIS A 89 3.30 -8.80 -9.12
N ASP A 90 4.18 -9.38 -9.94
CA ASP A 90 5.62 -9.37 -9.71
C ASP A 90 6.19 -7.96 -9.58
N GLN A 91 5.65 -7.01 -10.35
CA GLN A 91 6.08 -5.62 -10.34
C GLN A 91 5.54 -4.83 -9.13
N TYR A 92 4.34 -5.14 -8.67
CA TYR A 92 3.65 -4.45 -7.58
C TYR A 92 2.97 -5.46 -6.64
N PRO A 93 3.74 -6.28 -5.90
CA PRO A 93 3.15 -7.19 -4.94
C PRO A 93 2.30 -6.47 -3.90
N LEU A 94 1.15 -7.05 -3.57
CA LEU A 94 0.24 -6.54 -2.57
C LEU A 94 0.70 -6.91 -1.16
N ALA A 95 0.14 -6.23 -0.16
CA ALA A 95 0.36 -6.52 1.25
C ALA A 95 1.86 -6.57 1.66
N PRO A 96 2.59 -5.43 1.58
CA PRO A 96 3.97 -5.36 2.03
C PRO A 96 4.08 -5.75 3.51
N GLU A 97 5.12 -6.47 3.87
CA GLU A 97 5.33 -6.99 5.22
C GLU A 97 6.75 -6.77 5.72
N HIS A 98 6.88 -6.69 7.04
CA HIS A 98 8.19 -6.74 7.66
C HIS A 98 8.70 -8.18 7.62
N TYR A 99 9.74 -8.41 6.82
CA TYR A 99 10.29 -9.72 6.54
C TYR A 99 11.80 -9.76 6.70
N GLN A 100 12.30 -10.84 7.28
CA GLN A 100 13.72 -11.13 7.35
C GLN A 100 14.11 -12.03 6.18
N ILE A 101 14.76 -11.44 5.18
CA ILE A 101 15.20 -12.17 3.98
C ILE A 101 16.26 -13.19 4.37
N LYS A 102 16.07 -14.43 3.97
CA LYS A 102 17.01 -15.53 4.21
C LYS A 102 17.98 -15.65 3.03
N GLU A 103 19.22 -16.01 3.29
CA GLU A 103 20.26 -16.14 2.26
C GLU A 103 19.84 -17.08 1.11
N LYS A 104 19.12 -18.15 1.42
CA LYS A 104 18.60 -19.11 0.44
C LYS A 104 17.56 -18.52 -0.53
N GLU A 105 16.95 -17.40 -0.17
CA GLU A 105 15.94 -16.70 -0.96
C GLU A 105 16.54 -15.69 -1.94
N LEU A 106 17.85 -15.45 -1.82
CA LEU A 106 18.57 -14.59 -2.76
C LEU A 106 18.82 -15.33 -4.07
N SER A 107 18.68 -14.61 -5.19
CA SER A 107 19.14 -15.09 -6.49
C SER A 107 20.68 -15.16 -6.53
N ASP A 108 21.22 -15.91 -7.50
CA ASP A 108 22.67 -15.98 -7.71
C ASP A 108 23.27 -14.60 -8.00
N PHE A 109 22.56 -13.77 -8.75
CA PHE A 109 22.94 -12.38 -9.01
C PHE A 109 23.03 -11.58 -7.70
N GLN A 110 22.02 -11.65 -6.84
CA GLN A 110 22.00 -10.93 -5.56
C GLN A 110 23.13 -11.41 -4.64
N ARG A 111 23.38 -12.72 -4.58
CA ARG A 111 24.53 -13.29 -3.84
C ARG A 111 25.85 -12.78 -4.37
N GLY A 112 26.03 -12.79 -5.71
CA GLY A 112 27.23 -12.27 -6.35
C GLY A 112 27.45 -10.78 -6.05
N MET A 113 26.40 -9.97 -6.08
CA MET A 113 26.45 -8.55 -5.71
C MET A 113 26.84 -8.36 -4.24
N ALA A 114 26.25 -9.14 -3.33
CA ALA A 114 26.57 -9.07 -1.91
C ALA A 114 28.06 -9.35 -1.66
N VAL A 115 28.60 -10.38 -2.30
CA VAL A 115 30.04 -10.71 -2.23
C VAL A 115 30.89 -9.58 -2.82
N ARG A 116 30.54 -9.08 -4.00
CA ARG A 116 31.29 -8.01 -4.71
C ARG A 116 31.40 -6.74 -3.86
N TYR A 117 30.35 -6.37 -3.15
CA TYR A 117 30.30 -5.14 -2.34
C TYR A 117 30.56 -5.38 -0.85
N GLY A 118 30.93 -6.58 -0.44
CA GLY A 118 31.19 -6.92 0.96
C GLY A 118 29.98 -6.78 1.88
N ILE A 119 28.76 -6.93 1.32
CA ILE A 119 27.51 -6.79 2.07
C ILE A 119 27.30 -8.08 2.87
N LYS A 120 27.34 -7.96 4.19
CA LYS A 120 27.02 -9.07 5.09
C LYS A 120 25.51 -9.16 5.27
N MET A 121 24.96 -10.35 5.10
CA MET A 121 23.57 -10.62 5.48
C MET A 121 23.44 -10.43 6.99
N ASN A 122 22.51 -9.58 7.37
CA ASN A 122 22.16 -9.37 8.78
C ASN A 122 20.75 -9.87 9.04
N ASN A 123 20.47 -10.17 10.31
CA ASN A 123 19.15 -10.64 10.74
C ASN A 123 18.13 -9.51 10.91
N THR A 124 18.29 -8.41 10.17
CA THR A 124 17.36 -7.27 10.24
C THR A 124 16.10 -7.53 9.43
N THR A 125 14.97 -7.29 10.05
CA THR A 125 13.67 -7.26 9.38
C THR A 125 13.55 -5.97 8.58
N LYS A 126 13.19 -6.09 7.31
CA LYS A 126 12.95 -4.97 6.39
C LYS A 126 11.52 -5.01 5.87
N LEU A 127 11.00 -3.86 5.45
CA LEU A 127 9.75 -3.81 4.74
C LEU A 127 9.97 -4.37 3.32
N CYS A 128 9.34 -5.50 3.02
CA CYS A 128 9.51 -6.23 1.77
C CYS A 128 8.18 -6.39 1.05
N LEU A 129 8.25 -6.38 -0.27
CA LEU A 129 7.17 -6.78 -1.16
C LEU A 129 7.36 -8.27 -1.48
N THR A 130 6.58 -9.12 -0.83
CA THR A 130 6.63 -10.57 -1.03
C THR A 130 5.33 -11.08 -1.62
N LEU A 131 5.41 -12.17 -2.38
CA LEU A 131 4.24 -12.89 -2.92
C LEU A 131 3.82 -14.05 -1.98
N HIS A 132 4.26 -14.01 -0.73
CA HIS A 132 3.87 -15.00 0.26
C HIS A 132 2.45 -14.75 0.79
N GLY A 133 1.79 -15.81 1.26
CA GLY A 133 0.59 -15.68 2.09
C GLY A 133 0.89 -14.88 3.36
N LYS A 134 -0.11 -14.18 3.90
CA LYS A 134 0.03 -13.31 5.07
C LYS A 134 -0.69 -13.90 6.27
N VAL A 135 -0.03 -13.94 7.42
CA VAL A 135 -0.59 -14.47 8.67
C VAL A 135 -0.74 -13.35 9.69
N LYS A 136 -1.93 -13.24 10.28
CA LYS A 136 -2.30 -12.19 11.25
C LYS A 136 -1.97 -10.77 10.75
N TYR A 137 -2.18 -10.55 9.47
CA TYR A 137 -1.92 -9.28 8.81
C TYR A 137 -2.95 -8.24 9.21
N LYS A 138 -2.48 -7.05 9.63
CA LYS A 138 -3.33 -5.99 10.17
C LYS A 138 -3.49 -4.89 9.14
N LEU A 139 -4.73 -4.61 8.74
CA LEU A 139 -5.01 -3.62 7.70
C LEU A 139 -6.39 -2.97 7.88
N HIS A 140 -6.52 -1.79 7.28
CA HIS A 140 -7.80 -1.10 7.16
C HIS A 140 -8.72 -1.80 6.15
N GLN A 141 -10.04 -1.75 6.36
CA GLN A 141 -11.04 -2.35 5.44
C GLN A 141 -10.82 -1.96 3.98
N LYS A 142 -10.41 -0.73 3.70
CA LYS A 142 -10.14 -0.24 2.35
C LYS A 142 -9.04 -1.04 1.65
N ASN A 143 -7.94 -1.30 2.35
CA ASN A 143 -6.84 -2.09 1.81
C ASN A 143 -7.23 -3.57 1.67
N LEU A 144 -7.98 -4.12 2.63
CA LEU A 144 -8.48 -5.49 2.54
C LEU A 144 -9.36 -5.66 1.30
N ARG A 145 -10.32 -4.76 1.10
CA ARG A 145 -11.17 -4.75 -0.10
C ARG A 145 -10.36 -4.68 -1.40
N GLN A 146 -9.32 -3.84 -1.43
CA GLN A 146 -8.44 -3.74 -2.58
C GLN A 146 -7.72 -5.07 -2.85
N TYR A 147 -7.14 -5.70 -1.84
CA TYR A 147 -6.43 -6.96 -2.00
C TYR A 147 -7.35 -8.09 -2.46
N LEU A 148 -8.56 -8.15 -1.91
CA LEU A 148 -9.58 -9.13 -2.33
C LEU A 148 -10.03 -8.88 -3.79
N LYS A 149 -10.20 -7.62 -4.21
CA LYS A 149 -10.52 -7.27 -5.60
C LYS A 149 -9.41 -7.64 -6.59
N HIS A 150 -8.17 -7.65 -6.13
CA HIS A 150 -7.02 -8.07 -6.93
C HIS A 150 -6.70 -9.57 -6.79
N GLY A 151 -7.61 -10.36 -6.23
CA GLY A 151 -7.54 -11.81 -6.27
C GLY A 151 -6.91 -12.49 -5.07
N MET A 152 -6.40 -11.76 -4.07
CA MET A 152 -5.98 -12.40 -2.82
C MET A 152 -7.19 -13.06 -2.13
N LEU A 153 -6.97 -14.18 -1.46
CA LEU A 153 -8.03 -14.95 -0.82
C LEU A 153 -8.00 -14.75 0.70
N LEU A 154 -9.16 -14.41 1.25
CA LEU A 154 -9.36 -14.34 2.69
C LEU A 154 -9.49 -15.76 3.28
N LYS A 155 -8.56 -16.15 4.13
CA LYS A 155 -8.58 -17.48 4.78
C LYS A 155 -9.21 -17.43 6.16
N LYS A 156 -8.90 -16.39 6.94
CA LYS A 156 -9.40 -16.28 8.32
C LYS A 156 -9.40 -14.82 8.77
N ILE A 157 -10.40 -14.45 9.54
CA ILE A 157 -10.42 -13.22 10.33
C ILE A 157 -10.14 -13.61 11.78
N HIS A 158 -9.14 -13.00 12.38
CA HIS A 158 -8.78 -13.25 13.80
C HIS A 158 -9.48 -12.28 14.73
N ARG A 159 -9.41 -11.00 14.39
CA ARG A 159 -10.00 -9.92 15.19
C ARG A 159 -10.40 -8.75 14.30
N VAL A 160 -11.41 -8.02 14.73
CA VAL A 160 -11.86 -6.80 14.07
C VAL A 160 -12.00 -5.69 15.10
N LEU A 161 -11.42 -4.54 14.82
CA LEU A 161 -11.58 -3.33 15.61
C LEU A 161 -12.46 -2.36 14.84
N ARG A 162 -13.62 -2.00 15.37
CA ARG A 162 -14.54 -1.00 14.84
C ARG A 162 -14.22 0.37 15.42
N PHE A 163 -14.43 1.44 14.66
CA PHE A 163 -14.26 2.82 15.10
C PHE A 163 -15.16 3.77 14.30
N LYS A 164 -15.44 4.93 14.88
CA LYS A 164 -16.11 6.04 14.20
C LYS A 164 -15.14 6.80 13.32
N GLN A 165 -15.63 7.31 12.19
CA GLN A 165 -14.84 8.10 11.27
C GLN A 165 -15.66 9.22 10.62
N GLU A 166 -15.00 10.34 10.34
CA GLU A 166 -15.57 11.51 9.67
C GLU A 166 -14.49 12.24 8.88
N PRO A 167 -14.86 13.05 7.86
CA PRO A 167 -13.90 13.87 7.13
C PRO A 167 -13.61 15.18 7.88
N TRP A 168 -13.29 15.10 9.18
CA TRP A 168 -13.24 16.22 10.14
C TRP A 168 -12.16 17.27 9.85
N ILE A 169 -11.12 16.94 9.08
CA ILE A 169 -10.03 17.87 8.75
C ILE A 169 -10.18 18.43 7.31
N ARG A 170 -11.20 18.02 6.57
CA ARG A 170 -11.38 18.40 5.16
C ARG A 170 -11.44 19.90 4.97
N GLU A 171 -12.30 20.60 5.69
CA GLU A 171 -12.50 22.05 5.57
C GLU A 171 -11.20 22.83 5.79
N TYR A 172 -10.38 22.39 6.76
CA TYR A 172 -9.08 22.99 7.01
C TYR A 172 -8.13 22.82 5.82
N ILE A 173 -8.07 21.63 5.24
CA ILE A 173 -7.19 21.35 4.09
C ILE A 173 -7.67 22.13 2.85
N GLU A 174 -8.98 22.17 2.59
CA GLU A 174 -9.56 22.91 1.46
C GLU A 174 -9.29 24.39 1.60
N CYS A 175 -9.50 24.98 2.79
CA CYS A 175 -9.21 26.39 3.08
C CYS A 175 -7.73 26.73 2.80
N ASN A 176 -6.80 25.95 3.35
CA ASN A 176 -5.38 26.20 3.12
C ASN A 176 -4.96 26.01 1.66
N THR A 177 -5.57 25.05 0.95
CA THR A 177 -5.33 24.85 -0.47
C THR A 177 -5.79 26.05 -1.30
N MET A 178 -6.97 26.61 -1.01
CA MET A 178 -7.46 27.83 -1.66
C MET A 178 -6.58 29.05 -1.37
N LEU A 179 -6.17 29.24 -0.10
CA LEU A 179 -5.26 30.31 0.26
C LEU A 179 -3.92 30.20 -0.48
N ARG A 180 -3.35 29.01 -0.56
CA ARG A 180 -2.11 28.76 -1.30
C ARG A 180 -2.28 29.04 -2.81
N GLN A 181 -3.40 28.65 -3.43
CA GLN A 181 -3.67 28.91 -4.83
C GLN A 181 -3.85 30.40 -5.12
N SER A 182 -4.39 31.16 -4.17
CA SER A 182 -4.60 32.62 -4.31
C SER A 182 -3.36 33.44 -3.94
N ALA A 183 -2.34 32.83 -3.35
CA ALA A 183 -1.11 33.50 -2.93
C ALA A 183 -0.37 34.11 -4.12
N LYS A 184 0.01 35.39 -3.99
CA LYS A 184 0.68 36.17 -5.05
C LYS A 184 2.19 36.09 -4.98
N THR A 185 2.75 35.76 -3.84
CA THR A 185 4.20 35.68 -3.59
C THR A 185 4.60 34.34 -3.02
N LYS A 186 5.88 33.96 -3.18
CA LYS A 186 6.44 32.75 -2.53
C LYS A 186 6.40 32.82 -1.01
N HIS A 187 6.33 34.02 -0.44
CA HIS A 187 6.29 34.21 1.01
C HIS A 187 4.90 33.88 1.58
N ASP A 188 3.86 34.05 0.77
CA ASP A 188 2.47 33.79 1.15
C ASP A 188 2.05 32.31 0.93
N GLN A 189 2.88 31.53 0.25
CA GLN A 189 2.70 30.09 -0.03
C GLN A 189 3.25 29.21 1.07
#